data_760496d1ecabb4941a9b85e1d8a6eba5
#
_entry.id   760496d1ecabb4941a9b85e1d8a6eba5
#
_cell.length_a   1.000
_cell.length_b   1.000
_cell.length_c   1.000
_cell.angle_alpha   90.00
_cell.angle_beta   90.00
_cell.angle_gamma   90.00
#
_symmetry.space_group_name_H-M   'P 1'
#
loop_
_entity.id
_entity.type
_entity.pdbx_description
1 polymer ?
#
loop_
_entity_poly.entity_id
_entity_poly.type
_entity_poly.pdbx_seq_one_letter_code
_entity_poly.pdbx_strand_id
1 'polypeptide(L)'
;MLNSQSQKDKMVRATPLFMVKKEAFEWIKTGQKTIELRKGKAKAGDQAVFQCGRNILRGKIITKNEGNLLTFLHNLNFKVIISTANNVEEAAAYIKKLYGPTDGTFTAYRFALSR
;
A
#
# COMPACT_ATOMS: atom_id res chain seq x y z
N MET A 1 -33.74 9.16 -7.26
CA MET A 1 -32.97 9.71 -6.54
C MET A 1 -32.36 8.95 -5.53
N LEU A 2 -33.02 8.17 -4.80
CA LEU A 2 -32.42 7.33 -3.82
C LEU A 2 -31.43 6.38 -4.41
N ASN A 3 -31.56 6.07 -5.67
CA ASN A 3 -30.62 5.19 -6.31
C ASN A 3 -29.24 5.74 -6.36
N SER A 4 -29.10 7.02 -6.56
CA SER A 4 -27.75 7.56 -6.61
C SER A 4 -27.14 7.54 -5.23
N GLN A 5 -27.93 7.64 -4.20
CA GLN A 5 -27.41 7.54 -2.87
C GLN A 5 -26.86 6.16 -2.60
N SER A 6 -27.59 5.14 -3.00
CA SER A 6 -27.13 3.78 -2.87
C SER A 6 -25.84 3.52 -3.59
N GLN A 7 -25.70 4.09 -4.75
CA GLN A 7 -24.47 3.91 -5.51
C GLN A 7 -23.30 4.59 -4.85
N LYS A 8 -23.52 5.75 -4.26
CA LYS A 8 -22.47 6.39 -3.49
C LYS A 8 -22.00 5.53 -2.36
N ASP A 9 -22.93 4.89 -1.67
CA ASP A 9 -22.57 4.02 -0.58
C ASP A 9 -21.71 2.86 -1.05
N LYS A 10 -22.02 2.30 -2.20
CA LYS A 10 -21.21 1.22 -2.76
C LYS A 10 -19.81 1.70 -3.08
N MET A 11 -19.68 2.91 -3.61
CA MET A 11 -18.37 3.45 -3.91
C MET A 11 -17.56 3.70 -2.64
N VAL A 12 -18.21 4.20 -1.61
CA VAL A 12 -17.56 4.44 -0.34
C VAL A 12 -17.04 3.14 0.27
N ARG A 13 -17.73 2.04 -0.01
CA ARG A 13 -17.31 0.74 0.52
C ARG A 13 -16.29 0.03 -0.34
N ALA A 14 -15.87 0.65 -1.42
CA ALA A 14 -14.83 0.03 -2.25
C ALA A 14 -13.62 -0.30 -1.39
N THR A 15 -13.03 -1.45 -1.65
CA THR A 15 -11.91 -1.96 -0.87
C THR A 15 -10.71 -2.10 -1.79
N PRO A 16 -9.67 -1.30 -1.60
CA PRO A 16 -8.46 -1.47 -2.38
C PRO A 16 -7.90 -2.88 -2.25
N LEU A 17 -7.60 -3.49 -3.39
CA LEU A 17 -6.98 -4.80 -3.44
C LEU A 17 -5.54 -4.62 -3.86
N PHE A 18 -4.64 -5.12 -3.03
CA PHE A 18 -3.21 -5.06 -3.29
C PHE A 18 -2.69 -6.48 -3.49
N MET A 19 -2.28 -6.78 -4.73
CA MET A 19 -1.57 -8.03 -5.01
C MET A 19 -0.13 -7.82 -4.59
N VAL A 20 0.38 -8.70 -3.74
CA VAL A 20 1.72 -8.55 -3.17
C VAL A 20 2.52 -9.82 -3.39
N LYS A 21 3.86 -9.67 -3.41
CA LYS A 21 4.75 -10.81 -3.48
C LYS A 21 4.74 -11.57 -2.17
N LYS A 22 5.18 -12.82 -2.21
CA LYS A 22 5.19 -13.68 -1.04
C LYS A 22 5.96 -13.06 0.11
N GLU A 23 7.13 -12.50 -0.14
CA GLU A 23 7.92 -11.88 0.93
C GLU A 23 7.20 -10.68 1.53
N ALA A 24 6.59 -9.85 0.69
CA ALA A 24 5.86 -8.68 1.18
C ALA A 24 4.65 -9.10 2.01
N PHE A 25 3.97 -10.17 1.60
CA PHE A 25 2.85 -10.71 2.36
C PHE A 25 3.29 -11.10 3.77
N GLU A 26 4.46 -11.76 3.88
CA GLU A 26 5.00 -12.14 5.19
C GLU A 26 5.38 -10.91 6.02
N TRP A 27 5.97 -9.90 5.41
CA TRP A 27 6.31 -8.67 6.13
C TRP A 27 5.06 -7.98 6.69
N ILE A 28 3.97 -8.00 5.93
CA ILE A 28 2.70 -7.44 6.38
C ILE A 28 2.15 -8.27 7.53
N LYS A 29 2.14 -9.59 7.35
CA LYS A 29 1.59 -10.51 8.34
C LYS A 29 2.29 -10.41 9.68
N THR A 30 3.61 -10.22 9.67
CA THR A 30 4.41 -10.16 10.87
C THR A 30 4.52 -8.75 11.46
N GLY A 31 3.95 -7.76 10.80
CA GLY A 31 3.98 -6.38 11.29
C GLY A 31 5.23 -5.60 10.94
N GLN A 32 6.13 -6.18 10.16
CA GLN A 32 7.34 -5.49 9.73
C GLN A 32 7.04 -4.40 8.73
N LYS A 33 6.06 -4.63 7.84
CA LYS A 33 5.66 -3.69 6.83
C LYS A 33 4.33 -3.07 7.20
N THR A 34 4.31 -1.75 7.34
CA THR A 34 3.10 -1.02 7.74
C THR A 34 2.69 0.05 6.72
N ILE A 35 3.48 0.22 5.67
CA ILE A 35 3.18 1.16 4.59
C ILE A 35 3.29 0.45 3.26
N GLU A 36 2.25 0.56 2.45
CA GLU A 36 2.23 0.05 1.08
C GLU A 36 2.35 1.23 0.13
N LEU A 37 3.33 1.18 -0.78
CA LEU A 37 3.50 2.18 -1.82
C LEU A 37 2.98 1.65 -3.14
N ARG A 38 2.14 2.42 -3.79
CA ARG A 38 1.62 2.08 -5.11
C ARG A 38 1.74 3.26 -6.04
N LYS A 39 2.07 2.98 -7.29
CA LYS A 39 2.16 4.00 -8.31
C LYS A 39 0.75 4.49 -8.63
N GLY A 40 0.59 5.79 -8.81
CA GLY A 40 -0.69 6.38 -9.14
C GLY A 40 -1.37 7.04 -7.96
N LYS A 41 -2.59 7.48 -8.20
CA LYS A 41 -3.40 8.18 -7.20
C LYS A 41 -4.02 7.21 -6.21
N ALA A 42 -4.46 7.76 -5.08
CA ALA A 42 -5.06 6.97 -4.02
C ALA A 42 -6.36 6.32 -4.49
N LYS A 43 -6.51 5.05 -4.14
CA LYS A 43 -7.75 4.32 -4.39
C LYS A 43 -8.76 4.65 -3.31
N ALA A 44 -10.04 4.63 -3.67
CA ALA A 44 -11.12 4.90 -2.72
C ALA A 44 -11.26 3.77 -1.70
N GLY A 45 -11.81 4.08 -0.54
CA GLY A 45 -12.08 3.11 0.51
C GLY A 45 -11.08 3.15 1.65
N ASP A 46 -11.49 2.68 2.81
CA ASP A 46 -10.64 2.70 4.01
C ASP A 46 -10.27 1.31 4.51
N GLN A 47 -10.68 0.27 3.80
CA GLN A 47 -10.28 -1.11 4.08
C GLN A 47 -9.30 -1.53 3.00
N ALA A 48 -8.40 -2.43 3.33
CA ALA A 48 -7.45 -2.95 2.37
C ALA A 48 -7.45 -4.47 2.40
N VAL A 49 -7.28 -5.07 1.24
CA VAL A 49 -7.08 -6.52 1.11
C VAL A 49 -5.71 -6.73 0.49
N PHE A 50 -4.87 -7.50 1.16
CA PHE A 50 -3.57 -7.89 0.64
C PHE A 50 -3.65 -9.35 0.23
N GLN A 51 -3.34 -9.64 -1.01
CA GLN A 51 -3.49 -10.99 -1.55
C GLN A 51 -2.20 -11.51 -2.16
N CYS A 52 -1.85 -12.74 -1.80
CA CYS A 52 -0.75 -13.47 -2.40
C CYS A 52 -1.26 -14.87 -2.68
N GLY A 53 -1.54 -15.17 -3.95
CA GLY A 53 -2.17 -16.43 -4.32
C GLY A 53 -3.54 -16.55 -3.66
N ARG A 54 -3.73 -17.59 -2.87
CA ARG A 54 -4.99 -17.81 -2.15
C ARG A 54 -5.01 -17.18 -0.78
N ASN A 55 -3.87 -16.66 -0.32
CA ASN A 55 -3.76 -16.11 1.02
C ASN A 55 -4.19 -14.66 1.01
N ILE A 56 -4.98 -14.28 2.00
CA ILE A 56 -5.55 -12.94 2.10
C ILE A 56 -5.35 -12.42 3.51
N LEU A 57 -4.92 -11.17 3.61
CA LEU A 57 -4.89 -10.41 4.85
C LEU A 57 -5.74 -9.17 4.66
N ARG A 58 -6.46 -8.78 5.69
CA ARG A 58 -7.30 -7.59 5.65
C ARG A 58 -6.81 -6.58 6.66
N GLY A 59 -6.96 -5.31 6.33
CA GLY A 59 -6.55 -4.25 7.21
C GLY A 59 -7.35 -3.00 7.02
N LYS A 60 -7.13 -2.06 7.91
CA LYS A 60 -7.73 -0.73 7.84
C LYS A 60 -6.67 0.24 7.37
N ILE A 61 -7.02 1.08 6.40
CA ILE A 61 -6.14 2.13 5.93
C ILE A 61 -6.28 3.31 6.89
N ILE A 62 -5.17 3.71 7.48
CA ILE A 62 -5.15 4.79 8.46
C ILE A 62 -4.93 6.12 7.75
N THR A 63 -3.96 6.18 6.82
CA THR A 63 -3.71 7.38 6.04
C THR A 63 -3.41 7.03 4.59
N LYS A 64 -3.73 7.95 3.70
CA LYS A 64 -3.37 7.89 2.28
C LYS A 64 -2.72 9.21 1.93
N ASN A 65 -1.53 9.17 1.37
CA ASN A 65 -0.82 10.38 0.97
C ASN A 65 -0.29 10.22 -0.44
N GLU A 66 -0.54 11.21 -1.29
CA GLU A 66 -0.07 11.22 -2.67
C GLU A 66 1.15 12.13 -2.77
N GLY A 67 2.12 11.73 -3.59
CA GLY A 67 3.31 12.52 -3.81
C GLY A 67 4.35 11.72 -4.60
N ASN A 68 5.55 12.27 -4.73
CA ASN A 68 6.59 11.52 -5.40
C ASN A 68 7.25 10.53 -4.43
N LEU A 69 8.00 9.59 -4.98
CA LEU A 69 8.57 8.51 -4.17
C LEU A 69 9.43 9.02 -3.02
N LEU A 70 10.25 10.02 -3.27
CA LEU A 70 11.17 10.53 -2.25
C LEU A 70 10.47 11.22 -1.10
N THR A 71 9.23 11.65 -1.29
CA THR A 71 8.42 12.21 -0.22
C THR A 71 8.17 11.14 0.86
N PHE A 72 8.03 9.89 0.46
CA PHE A 72 7.64 8.82 1.38
C PHE A 72 8.79 7.94 1.81
N LEU A 73 9.82 7.80 0.98
CA LEU A 73 10.88 6.85 1.22
C LEU A 73 12.12 7.60 1.72
N HIS A 74 12.43 7.46 3.00
CA HIS A 74 13.57 8.15 3.61
C HIS A 74 14.18 7.28 4.71
N ASN A 75 15.26 7.79 5.31
CA ASN A 75 16.06 7.01 6.26
C ASN A 75 15.32 6.52 7.49
N LEU A 76 14.23 7.19 7.85
CA LEU A 76 13.48 6.82 9.06
C LEU A 76 12.45 5.74 8.83
N ASN A 77 12.03 5.50 7.59
CA ASN A 77 10.90 4.63 7.34
C ASN A 77 11.11 3.53 6.31
N PHE A 78 12.27 3.45 5.66
CA PHE A 78 12.42 2.53 4.53
C PHE A 78 12.14 1.07 4.91
N LYS A 79 12.41 0.69 6.16
CA LYS A 79 12.20 -0.70 6.58
C LYS A 79 10.73 -1.07 6.77
N VAL A 80 9.86 -0.11 7.09
CA VAL A 80 8.43 -0.43 7.19
C VAL A 80 7.77 -0.45 5.82
N ILE A 81 8.51 -0.11 4.78
CA ILE A 81 8.06 -0.17 3.38
C ILE A 81 8.67 -1.38 2.70
N ILE A 82 10.00 -1.52 2.74
CA ILE A 82 10.73 -2.67 2.18
C ILE A 82 11.57 -3.25 3.32
N SER A 83 11.07 -4.29 3.94
CA SER A 83 11.57 -4.76 5.23
C SER A 83 12.96 -5.38 5.18
N THR A 84 13.39 -5.87 4.02
CA THR A 84 14.71 -6.48 3.87
C THR A 84 15.77 -5.50 3.37
N ALA A 85 15.41 -4.26 3.06
CA ALA A 85 16.38 -3.27 2.61
C ALA A 85 17.28 -2.86 3.78
N ASN A 86 18.55 -2.64 3.48
CA ASN A 86 19.51 -2.19 4.49
C ASN A 86 19.64 -0.67 4.52
N ASN A 87 19.20 0.00 3.46
CA ASN A 87 19.25 1.46 3.35
C ASN A 87 18.21 1.94 2.36
N VAL A 88 18.07 3.25 2.24
CA VAL A 88 17.08 3.87 1.35
C VAL A 88 17.34 3.50 -0.10
N GLU A 89 18.60 3.44 -0.50
CA GLU A 89 18.96 3.14 -1.89
C GLU A 89 18.52 1.74 -2.29
N GLU A 90 18.69 0.77 -1.39
CA GLU A 90 18.22 -0.58 -1.66
C GLU A 90 16.69 -0.64 -1.74
N ALA A 91 16.01 0.09 -0.86
CA ALA A 91 14.56 0.14 -0.89
C ALA A 91 14.07 0.77 -2.19
N ALA A 92 14.70 1.86 -2.63
CA ALA A 92 14.34 2.51 -3.88
C ALA A 92 14.57 1.59 -5.07
N ALA A 93 15.67 0.84 -5.07
CA ALA A 93 15.97 -0.12 -6.14
C ALA A 93 14.92 -1.22 -6.21
N TYR A 94 14.47 -1.71 -5.05
CA TYR A 94 13.42 -2.72 -4.99
C TYR A 94 12.13 -2.19 -5.62
N ILE A 95 11.76 -0.96 -5.27
CA ILE A 95 10.53 -0.34 -5.80
C ILE A 95 10.65 -0.14 -7.31
N LYS A 96 11.81 0.31 -7.78
CA LYS A 96 12.05 0.48 -9.21
C LYS A 96 11.93 -0.84 -9.96
N LYS A 97 12.42 -1.92 -9.37
CA LYS A 97 12.31 -3.24 -9.98
C LYS A 97 10.86 -3.69 -10.10
N LEU A 98 10.01 -3.34 -9.12
CA LEU A 98 8.61 -3.70 -9.16
C LEU A 98 7.81 -2.88 -10.17
N TYR A 99 8.04 -1.58 -10.22
CA TYR A 99 7.17 -0.66 -10.95
C TYR A 99 7.81 -0.03 -12.18
N GLY A 100 9.12 -0.23 -12.39
CA GLY A 100 9.83 0.45 -13.47
C GLY A 100 10.19 1.87 -13.06
N PRO A 101 10.05 2.84 -13.95
CA PRO A 101 10.42 4.23 -13.61
C PRO A 101 9.70 4.70 -12.36
N THR A 102 10.43 5.41 -11.50
CA THR A 102 9.90 5.86 -10.22
C THR A 102 9.55 7.34 -10.21
N ASP A 103 9.53 7.99 -11.37
CA ASP A 103 9.02 9.33 -11.48
C ASP A 103 7.49 9.32 -11.43
N GLY A 104 6.90 10.47 -11.21
CA GLY A 104 5.45 10.59 -11.14
C GLY A 104 4.90 10.37 -9.74
N THR A 105 3.59 10.22 -9.68
CA THR A 105 2.86 10.15 -8.42
C THR A 105 2.80 8.73 -7.88
N PHE A 106 3.10 8.61 -6.59
CA PHE A 106 2.86 7.39 -5.82
C PHE A 106 1.86 7.71 -4.72
N THR A 107 1.21 6.68 -4.20
CA THR A 107 0.38 6.81 -2.99
C THR A 107 0.98 5.92 -1.90
N ALA A 108 1.13 6.49 -0.73
CA ALA A 108 1.56 5.76 0.45
C ALA A 108 0.33 5.48 1.32
N TYR A 109 0.05 4.19 1.52
CA TYR A 109 -1.07 3.75 2.37
C TYR A 109 -0.48 3.22 3.67
N ARG A 110 -0.74 3.94 4.77
CA ARG A 110 -0.38 3.40 6.08
C ARG A 110 -1.58 2.63 6.59
N PHE A 111 -1.36 1.42 7.06
CA PHE A 111 -2.44 0.50 7.41
C PHE A 111 -2.16 -0.23 8.71
N ALA A 112 -3.20 -0.80 9.28
CA ALA A 112 -3.11 -1.72 10.41
C ALA A 112 -3.94 -2.96 10.08
N LEU A 113 -3.39 -4.13 10.35
CA LEU A 113 -4.12 -5.37 10.07
C LEU A 113 -5.31 -5.52 11.02
N SER A 114 -6.37 -6.08 10.48
CA SER A 114 -7.52 -6.50 11.27
C SER A 114 -7.19 -7.84 11.92
N ARG A 115 -7.38 -7.95 13.21
CA ARG A 115 -7.03 -9.15 13.96
C ARG A 115 -8.22 -9.74 14.67
#